data_165d8fa09f34a97c1bec066aebcc39e4
#
_entry.id   165d8fa09f34a97c1bec066aebcc39e4
#
_cell.length_a   1.000
_cell.length_b   1.000
_cell.length_c   1.000
_cell.angle_alpha   90.00
_cell.angle_beta   90.00
_cell.angle_gamma   90.00
#
_symmetry.space_group_name_H-M   'P 1'
#
loop_
_entity.id
_entity.type
_entity.pdbx_description
1 polymer ?
#
loop_
_entity_poly.entity_id
_entity_poly.type
_entity_poly.pdbx_seq_one_letter_code
_entity_poly.pdbx_strand_id
1 'polypeptide(L)'
;MKGLRLFGLGIVLGGSMLLSSCSVFFGDDAKAVEESEAEETRVPDTLMRSFVRTAHDAKGRILWQIKAREGRVFNDVNRIYLTDFILYSFAEDGTLRSTFRARRGVMDNNSGITTGKLNVVLRAENGRVLETSEVHANNNDKIIYNDVLNRITQEDGTVMIGTHLWAHSDLKVFKLRGTKGEAPEGAGDGIFGESS
;
A
#
# COMPACT_ATOMS: atom_id res chain seq x y z
N MET A 1 -45.25 53.52 50.37
CA MET A 1 -46.49 52.99 49.75
C MET A 1 -46.08 51.85 48.87
N LYS A 2 -46.40 50.61 49.35
CA LYS A 2 -47.16 49.58 48.65
C LYS A 2 -46.63 49.20 47.23
N GLY A 3 -46.29 48.00 46.87
CA GLY A 3 -46.71 46.66 47.21
C GLY A 3 -45.80 45.65 46.55
N LEU A 4 -45.52 44.68 47.11
CA LEU A 4 -45.70 43.22 47.28
C LEU A 4 -46.40 42.51 46.11
N ARG A 5 -45.73 41.51 45.56
CA ARG A 5 -46.21 40.15 45.16
C ARG A 5 -45.11 39.49 44.27
N LEU A 6 -44.44 38.48 44.72
CA LEU A 6 -44.76 37.07 44.98
C LEU A 6 -45.06 36.26 43.73
N PHE A 7 -44.36 35.08 43.69
CA PHE A 7 -44.59 33.85 42.99
C PHE A 7 -44.02 33.64 41.56
N GLY A 8 -43.22 32.64 41.50
CA GLY A 8 -42.89 31.88 40.29
C GLY A 8 -41.76 30.88 40.50
N LEU A 9 -42.02 29.89 41.37
CA LEU A 9 -41.19 28.68 41.53
C LEU A 9 -41.34 27.85 40.24
N GLY A 10 -40.28 27.71 39.48
CA GLY A 10 -40.19 26.81 38.33
C GLY A 10 -38.96 25.96 38.37
N ILE A 11 -39.09 24.80 39.03
CA ILE A 11 -38.11 23.71 38.94
C ILE A 11 -38.22 23.10 37.55
N VAL A 12 -37.18 23.22 36.73
CA VAL A 12 -37.03 22.36 35.56
C VAL A 12 -35.85 21.45 35.81
N LEU A 13 -36.18 20.24 36.24
CA LEU A 13 -35.34 19.04 36.04
C LEU A 13 -35.19 18.80 34.53
N GLY A 14 -34.01 18.61 34.08
CA GLY A 14 -33.84 18.24 32.68
C GLY A 14 -32.42 17.86 32.32
N GLY A 15 -32.10 16.60 32.57
CA GLY A 15 -31.37 15.76 31.65
C GLY A 15 -29.94 16.19 31.29
N SER A 16 -28.97 15.75 32.10
CA SER A 16 -27.61 15.50 31.63
C SER A 16 -27.64 14.47 30.49
N MET A 17 -27.66 14.93 29.25
CA MET A 17 -27.31 14.10 28.11
C MET A 17 -25.79 13.96 28.09
N LEU A 18 -25.32 12.82 28.63
CA LEU A 18 -23.99 12.30 28.38
C LEU A 18 -23.90 11.95 26.89
N LEU A 19 -23.42 12.88 26.07
CA LEU A 19 -22.93 12.57 24.75
C LEU A 19 -21.68 11.74 24.92
N SER A 20 -21.85 10.41 24.93
CA SER A 20 -20.78 9.47 24.66
C SER A 20 -20.24 9.80 23.27
N SER A 21 -19.15 10.57 23.20
CA SER A 21 -18.37 10.68 21.99
C SER A 21 -17.72 9.34 21.74
N CYS A 22 -18.35 8.52 20.89
CA CYS A 22 -17.64 7.48 20.17
C CYS A 22 -16.59 8.20 19.30
N SER A 23 -15.38 8.31 19.82
CA SER A 23 -14.20 8.57 19.01
C SER A 23 -13.98 7.31 18.16
N VAL A 24 -14.61 7.29 17.00
CA VAL A 24 -14.34 6.28 15.98
C VAL A 24 -12.90 6.49 15.56
N PHE A 25 -12.11 5.46 15.75
CA PHE A 25 -10.70 5.33 15.41
C PHE A 25 -10.53 5.33 13.87
N PHE A 26 -10.61 6.53 13.25
CA PHE A 26 -10.27 6.79 11.85
C PHE A 26 -9.04 7.71 11.78
N GLY A 27 -7.93 7.27 12.44
CA GLY A 27 -6.78 8.17 12.64
C GLY A 27 -5.76 8.17 11.49
N ASP A 28 -5.54 7.07 10.80
CA ASP A 28 -4.42 6.96 9.85
C ASP A 28 -4.85 7.04 8.38
N ASP A 29 -6.04 6.55 8.02
CA ASP A 29 -6.53 6.60 6.65
C ASP A 29 -6.90 8.02 6.21
N ALA A 30 -7.42 8.85 7.13
CA ALA A 30 -7.76 10.25 6.84
C ALA A 30 -6.52 11.10 6.56
N LYS A 31 -5.42 10.89 7.29
CA LYS A 31 -4.14 11.58 7.05
C LYS A 31 -3.51 11.22 5.72
N ALA A 32 -3.57 9.95 5.32
CA ALA A 32 -3.02 9.50 4.05
C ALA A 32 -3.82 10.04 2.85
N VAL A 33 -5.14 10.24 3.01
CA VAL A 33 -6.00 10.83 1.99
C VAL A 33 -5.76 12.35 1.89
N GLU A 34 -5.65 13.08 3.02
CA GLU A 34 -5.34 14.51 3.04
C GLU A 34 -3.95 14.81 2.46
N GLU A 35 -2.91 14.03 2.78
CA GLU A 35 -1.59 14.20 2.16
C GLU A 35 -1.65 13.96 0.64
N SER A 36 -2.42 12.98 0.18
CA SER A 36 -2.58 12.69 -1.25
C SER A 36 -3.30 13.82 -2.00
N GLU A 37 -4.33 14.43 -1.43
CA GLU A 37 -5.08 15.54 -2.04
C GLU A 37 -4.30 16.85 -2.00
N ALA A 38 -3.60 17.16 -0.92
CA ALA A 38 -2.77 18.36 -0.80
C ALA A 38 -1.61 18.36 -1.82
N GLU A 39 -1.07 17.19 -2.16
CA GLU A 39 0.00 17.07 -3.15
C GLU A 39 -0.48 17.06 -4.60
N GLU A 40 -1.74 16.70 -4.86
CA GLU A 40 -2.33 16.82 -6.20
C GLU A 40 -2.43 18.28 -6.67
N THR A 41 -2.55 19.24 -5.77
CA THR A 41 -2.66 20.68 -6.06
C THR A 41 -1.32 21.42 -6.11
N ARG A 42 -0.23 20.82 -5.61
CA ARG A 42 1.10 21.43 -5.65
C ARG A 42 1.69 21.41 -7.05
N VAL A 43 2.37 22.51 -7.41
CA VAL A 43 3.17 22.57 -8.66
C VAL A 43 4.47 21.80 -8.44
N PRO A 44 4.77 20.76 -9.25
CA PRO A 44 6.02 20.02 -9.14
C PRO A 44 7.20 20.85 -9.68
N ASP A 45 8.40 20.64 -9.13
CA ASP A 45 9.64 21.24 -9.66
C ASP A 45 9.94 20.71 -11.07
N THR A 46 9.59 19.45 -11.33
CA THR A 46 9.74 18.84 -12.65
C THR A 46 8.57 17.92 -12.95
N LEU A 47 7.99 18.07 -14.14
CA LEU A 47 6.98 17.18 -14.69
C LEU A 47 7.60 16.35 -15.83
N MET A 48 7.62 15.04 -15.66
CA MET A 48 8.06 14.08 -16.67
C MET A 48 6.86 13.35 -17.27
N ARG A 49 6.85 13.15 -18.58
CA ARG A 49 5.82 12.38 -19.28
C ARG A 49 6.44 11.26 -20.10
N SER A 50 5.81 10.07 -20.05
CA SER A 50 6.25 8.88 -20.81
C SER A 50 7.75 8.60 -20.62
N PHE A 51 8.21 8.57 -19.38
CA PHE A 51 9.63 8.48 -19.06
C PHE A 51 10.07 7.07 -18.64
N VAL A 52 11.37 6.85 -18.76
CA VAL A 52 12.07 5.67 -18.25
C VAL A 52 13.23 6.16 -17.38
N ARG A 53 13.34 5.58 -16.18
CA ARG A 53 14.50 5.80 -15.31
C ARG A 53 15.09 4.45 -14.95
N THR A 54 16.42 4.33 -15.03
CA THR A 54 17.16 3.10 -14.71
C THR A 54 18.18 3.40 -13.63
N ALA A 55 18.29 2.51 -12.64
CA ALA A 55 19.36 2.54 -11.65
C ALA A 55 20.36 1.42 -11.92
N HIS A 56 21.61 1.73 -11.72
CA HIS A 56 22.72 0.81 -11.90
C HIS A 56 23.51 0.67 -10.58
N ASP A 57 24.14 -0.47 -10.40
CA ASP A 57 25.13 -0.65 -9.33
C ASP A 57 26.50 -0.06 -9.72
N ALA A 58 27.46 -0.13 -8.81
CA ALA A 58 28.82 0.36 -9.05
C ALA A 58 29.57 -0.38 -10.18
N LYS A 59 29.09 -1.55 -10.61
CA LYS A 59 29.61 -2.33 -11.73
C LYS A 59 28.90 -2.06 -13.06
N GLY A 60 27.93 -1.12 -13.08
CA GLY A 60 27.14 -0.78 -14.24
C GLY A 60 25.97 -1.74 -14.56
N ARG A 61 25.69 -2.70 -13.67
CA ARG A 61 24.56 -3.65 -13.86
C ARG A 61 23.24 -2.97 -13.47
N ILE A 62 22.19 -3.24 -14.24
CA ILE A 62 20.87 -2.69 -13.95
C ILE A 62 20.33 -3.34 -12.67
N LEU A 63 20.02 -2.52 -11.67
CA LEU A 63 19.33 -2.94 -10.45
C LEU A 63 17.83 -2.95 -10.63
N TRP A 64 17.31 -1.86 -11.19
CA TRP A 64 15.88 -1.70 -11.50
C TRP A 64 15.67 -0.68 -12.62
N GLN A 65 14.54 -0.79 -13.28
CA GLN A 65 14.08 0.18 -14.26
C GLN A 65 12.60 0.50 -14.01
N ILE A 66 12.25 1.77 -13.98
CA ILE A 66 10.87 2.22 -13.90
C ILE A 66 10.45 2.87 -15.20
N LYS A 67 9.24 2.53 -15.66
CA LYS A 67 8.53 3.19 -16.76
C LYS A 67 7.24 3.76 -16.19
N ALA A 68 6.93 5.03 -16.49
CA ALA A 68 5.70 5.65 -16.03
C ALA A 68 5.12 6.58 -17.10
N ARG A 69 3.79 6.71 -17.09
CA ARG A 69 3.08 7.66 -17.93
C ARG A 69 3.38 9.09 -17.51
N GLU A 70 3.42 9.33 -16.18
CA GLU A 70 3.72 10.64 -15.60
C GLU A 70 4.52 10.49 -14.31
N GLY A 71 5.46 11.41 -14.10
CA GLY A 71 6.19 11.57 -12.85
C GLY A 71 6.27 13.04 -12.47
N ARG A 72 5.85 13.37 -11.25
CA ARG A 72 5.95 14.70 -10.64
C ARG A 72 7.03 14.67 -9.58
N VAL A 73 8.08 15.46 -9.77
CA VAL A 73 9.23 15.54 -8.86
C VAL A 73 9.05 16.73 -7.92
N PHE A 74 9.25 16.49 -6.63
CA PHE A 74 9.27 17.48 -5.58
C PHE A 74 10.61 17.37 -4.85
N ASN A 75 11.50 18.32 -5.12
CA ASN A 75 12.88 18.29 -4.60
C ASN A 75 12.96 18.60 -3.12
N ASP A 76 12.07 19.45 -2.61
CA ASP A 76 12.01 19.83 -1.19
C ASP A 76 11.72 18.66 -0.26
N VAL A 77 10.93 17.68 -0.71
CA VAL A 77 10.61 16.44 0.03
C VAL A 77 11.35 15.23 -0.53
N ASN A 78 12.13 15.39 -1.60
CA ASN A 78 12.89 14.34 -2.30
C ASN A 78 12.02 13.15 -2.74
N ARG A 79 10.82 13.44 -3.27
CA ARG A 79 9.82 12.46 -3.71
C ARG A 79 9.46 12.59 -5.18
N ILE A 80 9.10 11.47 -5.78
CA ILE A 80 8.56 11.39 -7.13
C ILE A 80 7.20 10.70 -7.07
N TYR A 81 6.16 11.41 -7.45
CA TYR A 81 4.81 10.87 -7.59
C TYR A 81 4.63 10.31 -8.98
N LEU A 82 4.13 9.09 -9.08
CA LEU A 82 4.05 8.31 -10.31
C LEU A 82 2.59 8.03 -10.67
N THR A 83 2.30 8.11 -11.95
CA THR A 83 1.01 7.68 -12.50
C THR A 83 1.22 6.61 -13.56
N ASP A 84 0.47 5.49 -13.45
CA ASP A 84 0.51 4.32 -14.33
C ASP A 84 1.95 3.88 -14.59
N PHE A 85 2.54 3.24 -13.61
CA PHE A 85 3.94 2.85 -13.66
C PHE A 85 4.14 1.34 -13.59
N ILE A 86 5.28 0.91 -14.12
CA ILE A 86 5.82 -0.45 -13.99
C ILE A 86 7.28 -0.33 -13.53
N LEU A 87 7.60 -0.99 -12.43
CA LEU A 87 8.96 -1.16 -11.92
C LEU A 87 9.44 -2.58 -12.25
N TYR A 88 10.55 -2.68 -12.96
CA TYR A 88 11.27 -3.92 -13.26
C TYR A 88 12.43 -4.06 -12.29
N SER A 89 12.53 -5.18 -11.59
CA SER A 89 13.65 -5.51 -10.70
C SER A 89 14.49 -6.61 -11.33
N PHE A 90 15.80 -6.48 -11.29
CA PHE A 90 16.71 -7.42 -11.91
C PHE A 90 17.58 -8.14 -10.86
N ALA A 91 17.96 -9.36 -11.16
CA ALA A 91 18.96 -10.13 -10.42
C ALA A 91 20.38 -9.67 -10.80
N GLU A 92 21.37 -10.18 -10.10
CA GLU A 92 22.78 -9.80 -10.34
C GLU A 92 23.33 -10.27 -11.68
N ASP A 93 22.74 -11.32 -12.25
CA ASP A 93 23.05 -11.85 -13.58
C ASP A 93 22.33 -11.12 -14.72
N GLY A 94 21.51 -10.10 -14.39
CA GLY A 94 20.73 -9.31 -15.33
C GLY A 94 19.38 -9.92 -15.70
N THR A 95 19.01 -11.08 -15.15
CA THR A 95 17.68 -11.66 -15.37
C THR A 95 16.59 -10.86 -14.67
N LEU A 96 15.40 -10.82 -15.26
CA LEU A 96 14.24 -10.15 -14.67
C LEU A 96 13.75 -10.93 -13.46
N ARG A 97 13.85 -10.35 -12.27
CA ARG A 97 13.41 -10.96 -11.01
C ARG A 97 11.91 -10.81 -10.78
N SER A 98 11.40 -9.60 -11.00
CA SER A 98 9.99 -9.28 -10.80
C SER A 98 9.58 -8.03 -11.56
N THR A 99 8.26 -7.93 -11.80
CA THR A 99 7.62 -6.70 -12.28
C THR A 99 6.59 -6.26 -11.25
N PHE A 100 6.58 -4.97 -10.92
CA PHE A 100 5.64 -4.35 -10.00
C PHE A 100 4.90 -3.24 -10.73
N ARG A 101 3.57 -3.34 -10.84
CA ARG A 101 2.71 -2.38 -11.52
C ARG A 101 1.68 -1.79 -10.56
N ALA A 102 1.43 -0.47 -10.67
CA ALA A 102 0.34 0.19 -9.99
C ALA A 102 -0.12 1.44 -10.77
N ARG A 103 -1.34 1.92 -10.49
CA ARG A 103 -1.87 3.14 -11.12
C ARG A 103 -1.33 4.42 -10.49
N ARG A 104 -1.05 4.40 -9.19
CA ARG A 104 -0.44 5.51 -8.45
C ARG A 104 0.76 5.00 -7.68
N GLY A 105 1.74 5.85 -7.49
CA GLY A 105 2.92 5.52 -6.68
C GLY A 105 3.68 6.72 -6.20
N VAL A 106 4.50 6.48 -5.19
CA VAL A 106 5.44 7.45 -4.64
C VAL A 106 6.79 6.75 -4.48
N MET A 107 7.82 7.31 -5.07
CA MET A 107 9.20 6.97 -4.76
C MET A 107 9.74 7.98 -3.77
N ASP A 108 10.03 7.56 -2.57
CA ASP A 108 10.71 8.37 -1.56
C ASP A 108 12.22 8.06 -1.62
N ASN A 109 12.98 9.02 -2.13
CA ASN A 109 14.43 8.84 -2.29
C ASN A 109 15.19 8.93 -0.95
N ASN A 110 14.57 9.46 0.12
CA ASN A 110 15.19 9.51 1.44
C ASN A 110 15.18 8.14 2.11
N SER A 111 14.05 7.44 2.04
CA SER A 111 13.88 6.10 2.65
C SER A 111 14.25 4.96 1.70
N GLY A 112 14.28 5.19 0.40
CA GLY A 112 14.43 4.15 -0.62
C GLY A 112 13.19 3.29 -0.81
N ILE A 113 12.03 3.74 -0.28
CA ILE A 113 10.76 3.04 -0.38
C ILE A 113 9.98 3.52 -1.61
N THR A 114 9.47 2.58 -2.38
CA THR A 114 8.49 2.83 -3.43
C THR A 114 7.13 2.30 -2.97
N THR A 115 6.15 3.18 -2.80
CA THR A 115 4.78 2.80 -2.51
C THR A 115 3.98 2.75 -3.80
N GLY A 116 3.22 1.68 -4.00
CA GLY A 116 2.26 1.57 -5.09
C GLY A 116 0.85 1.41 -4.56
N LYS A 117 -0.10 2.10 -5.18
CA LYS A 117 -1.53 2.07 -4.84
C LYS A 117 -2.39 1.90 -6.08
N LEU A 118 -3.59 1.36 -5.88
CA LEU A 118 -4.62 1.13 -6.88
C LEU A 118 -4.19 0.11 -7.95
N ASN A 119 -4.83 -1.06 -7.91
CA ASN A 119 -4.59 -2.16 -8.85
C ASN A 119 -3.11 -2.59 -8.87
N VAL A 120 -2.57 -2.82 -7.68
CA VAL A 120 -1.19 -3.29 -7.53
C VAL A 120 -1.10 -4.75 -7.95
N VAL A 121 -0.19 -5.02 -8.88
CA VAL A 121 0.15 -6.37 -9.31
C VAL A 121 1.66 -6.54 -9.33
N LEU A 122 2.16 -7.51 -8.57
CA LEU A 122 3.54 -7.95 -8.63
C LEU A 122 3.59 -9.35 -9.24
N ARG A 123 4.42 -9.52 -10.27
CA ARG A 123 4.71 -10.81 -10.91
C ARG A 123 6.16 -11.16 -10.69
N ALA A 124 6.41 -12.27 -10.04
CA ALA A 124 7.76 -12.78 -9.82
C ALA A 124 8.18 -13.74 -10.94
N GLU A 125 9.49 -13.87 -11.13
CA GLU A 125 10.10 -14.81 -12.11
C GLU A 125 9.63 -16.26 -11.91
N ASN A 126 9.39 -16.67 -10.67
CA ASN A 126 8.92 -17.99 -10.30
C ASN A 126 7.43 -18.24 -10.58
N GLY A 127 6.78 -17.43 -11.39
CA GLY A 127 5.37 -17.54 -11.76
C GLY A 127 4.36 -17.06 -10.72
N ARG A 128 4.78 -16.73 -9.49
CA ARG A 128 3.89 -16.21 -8.44
C ARG A 128 3.41 -14.82 -8.77
N VAL A 129 2.15 -14.56 -8.45
CA VAL A 129 1.51 -13.26 -8.67
C VAL A 129 0.89 -12.77 -7.36
N LEU A 130 1.22 -11.56 -6.95
CA LEU A 130 0.55 -10.84 -5.87
C LEU A 130 -0.38 -9.80 -6.49
N GLU A 131 -1.63 -9.77 -6.02
CA GLU A 131 -2.64 -8.75 -6.31
C GLU A 131 -3.11 -8.13 -5.01
N THR A 132 -3.12 -6.79 -4.95
CA THR A 132 -3.47 -6.04 -3.74
C THR A 132 -3.87 -4.60 -4.08
N SER A 133 -4.36 -3.85 -3.11
CA SER A 133 -4.67 -2.42 -3.28
C SER A 133 -3.47 -1.51 -3.04
N GLU A 134 -2.53 -1.93 -2.18
CA GLU A 134 -1.36 -1.15 -1.79
C GLU A 134 -0.18 -2.06 -1.46
N VAL A 135 1.05 -1.60 -1.79
CA VAL A 135 2.31 -2.25 -1.40
C VAL A 135 3.39 -1.19 -1.19
N HIS A 136 4.20 -1.40 -0.16
CA HIS A 136 5.46 -0.71 0.08
C HIS A 136 6.61 -1.62 -0.30
N ALA A 137 7.45 -1.18 -1.23
CA ALA A 137 8.64 -1.90 -1.67
C ALA A 137 9.89 -1.18 -1.17
N ASN A 138 10.62 -1.79 -0.24
CA ASN A 138 11.95 -1.32 0.14
C ASN A 138 12.96 -1.84 -0.88
N ASN A 139 13.46 -0.94 -1.72
CA ASN A 139 14.36 -1.29 -2.81
C ASN A 139 15.76 -1.69 -2.33
N ASN A 140 16.18 -1.22 -1.15
CA ASN A 140 17.48 -1.52 -0.57
C ASN A 140 17.50 -2.96 -0.02
N ASP A 141 16.48 -3.33 0.74
CA ASP A 141 16.39 -4.63 1.41
C ASP A 141 15.72 -5.70 0.53
N LYS A 142 15.15 -5.30 -0.62
CA LYS A 142 14.39 -6.17 -1.54
C LYS A 142 13.19 -6.84 -0.85
N ILE A 143 12.55 -6.11 0.06
CA ILE A 143 11.39 -6.54 0.83
C ILE A 143 10.17 -5.73 0.41
N ILE A 144 9.03 -6.40 0.36
CA ILE A 144 7.72 -5.77 0.19
C ILE A 144 6.84 -6.06 1.41
N TYR A 145 6.00 -5.10 1.77
CA TYR A 145 5.08 -5.26 2.90
C TYR A 145 3.84 -4.38 2.74
N ASN A 146 2.77 -4.76 3.41
CA ASN A 146 1.55 -3.96 3.59
C ASN A 146 0.67 -4.56 4.68
N ASP A 147 -0.41 -3.83 5.04
CA ASP A 147 -1.39 -4.25 6.05
C ASP A 147 -2.80 -4.50 5.46
N VAL A 148 -2.94 -4.41 4.14
CA VAL A 148 -4.20 -4.61 3.43
C VAL A 148 -4.41 -6.05 2.99
N LEU A 149 -5.57 -6.33 2.36
CA LEU A 149 -5.87 -7.64 1.80
C LEU A 149 -4.98 -7.94 0.60
N ASN A 150 -4.45 -9.15 0.59
CA ASN A 150 -3.57 -9.67 -0.45
C ASN A 150 -4.13 -10.98 -1.02
N ARG A 151 -3.99 -11.14 -2.33
CA ARG A 151 -4.20 -12.39 -3.05
C ARG A 151 -2.89 -12.81 -3.69
N ILE A 152 -2.37 -13.97 -3.30
CA ILE A 152 -1.18 -14.55 -3.92
C ILE A 152 -1.60 -15.79 -4.67
N THR A 153 -1.35 -15.80 -5.98
CA THR A 153 -1.50 -16.98 -6.83
C THR A 153 -0.13 -17.61 -7.02
N GLN A 154 -0.01 -18.89 -6.71
CA GLN A 154 1.22 -19.67 -6.90
C GLN A 154 1.34 -20.19 -8.34
N GLU A 155 2.49 -20.74 -8.71
CA GLU A 155 2.75 -21.27 -10.05
C GLU A 155 1.80 -22.45 -10.40
N ASP A 156 1.43 -23.26 -9.42
CA ASP A 156 0.48 -24.37 -9.55
C ASP A 156 -0.99 -23.95 -9.59
N GLY A 157 -1.29 -22.65 -9.54
CA GLY A 157 -2.63 -22.09 -9.50
C GLY A 157 -3.25 -22.01 -8.10
N THR A 158 -2.59 -22.50 -7.06
CA THR A 158 -3.05 -22.35 -5.67
C THR A 158 -3.16 -20.88 -5.30
N VAL A 159 -4.28 -20.50 -4.71
CA VAL A 159 -4.56 -19.12 -4.28
C VAL A 159 -4.52 -19.03 -2.76
N MET A 160 -3.79 -18.06 -2.26
CA MET A 160 -3.74 -17.71 -0.83
C MET A 160 -4.22 -16.26 -0.65
N ILE A 161 -5.15 -16.06 0.27
CA ILE A 161 -5.69 -14.74 0.61
C ILE A 161 -5.40 -14.47 2.08
N GLY A 162 -4.91 -13.28 2.39
CA GLY A 162 -4.62 -12.86 3.76
C GLY A 162 -4.22 -11.39 3.85
N THR A 163 -4.00 -10.93 5.06
CA THR A 163 -3.56 -9.53 5.34
C THR A 163 -2.14 -9.51 5.89
N HIS A 164 -1.59 -8.31 6.14
CA HIS A 164 -0.27 -8.12 6.75
C HIS A 164 0.81 -8.88 5.99
N LEU A 165 0.98 -8.54 4.72
CA LEU A 165 2.02 -9.13 3.89
C LEU A 165 3.41 -8.67 4.36
N TRP A 166 4.30 -9.61 4.47
CA TRP A 166 5.75 -9.42 4.45
C TRP A 166 6.34 -10.44 3.48
N ALA A 167 7.11 -10.00 2.49
CA ALA A 167 7.68 -10.89 1.49
C ALA A 167 9.00 -10.36 0.93
N HIS A 168 9.80 -11.25 0.36
CA HIS A 168 10.86 -10.85 -0.57
C HIS A 168 10.23 -10.40 -1.90
N SER A 169 10.87 -9.46 -2.60
CA SER A 169 10.36 -8.89 -3.86
C SER A 169 10.21 -9.92 -5.00
N ASP A 170 10.80 -11.11 -4.85
CA ASP A 170 10.67 -12.24 -5.76
C ASP A 170 9.58 -13.25 -5.32
N LEU A 171 8.86 -12.96 -4.25
CA LEU A 171 7.81 -13.81 -3.66
C LEU A 171 8.26 -15.25 -3.33
N LYS A 172 9.58 -15.54 -3.27
CA LYS A 172 10.07 -16.88 -2.88
C LYS A 172 9.76 -17.16 -1.41
N VAL A 173 9.86 -16.13 -0.58
CA VAL A 173 9.50 -16.19 0.84
C VAL A 173 8.47 -15.11 1.12
N PHE A 174 7.36 -15.49 1.72
CA PHE A 174 6.33 -14.55 2.15
C PHE A 174 5.60 -15.03 3.41
N LYS A 175 5.01 -14.09 4.13
CA LYS A 175 4.15 -14.30 5.30
C LYS A 175 2.88 -13.50 5.13
N LEU A 176 1.74 -14.12 5.44
CA LEU A 176 0.42 -13.49 5.50
C LEU A 176 -0.23 -13.82 6.84
N ARG A 177 -1.08 -12.93 7.35
CA ARG A 177 -1.95 -13.21 8.49
C ARG A 177 -3.36 -13.52 8.03
N GLY A 178 -4.09 -14.32 8.84
CA GLY A 178 -5.49 -14.67 8.56
C GLY A 178 -5.66 -15.37 7.23
N THR A 179 -4.75 -16.27 6.88
CA THR A 179 -4.67 -16.90 5.58
C THR A 179 -5.85 -17.84 5.35
N LYS A 180 -6.50 -17.71 4.17
CA LYS A 180 -7.41 -18.70 3.57
C LYS A 180 -6.78 -19.16 2.28
N GLY A 181 -6.82 -20.47 2.01
CA GLY A 181 -6.30 -21.06 0.78
C GLY A 181 -7.43 -21.66 -0.05
N GLU A 182 -7.32 -21.57 -1.37
CA GLU A 182 -8.14 -22.26 -2.34
C GLU A 182 -7.19 -23.06 -3.25
N ALA A 183 -7.35 -24.39 -3.31
CA ALA A 183 -6.63 -25.21 -4.25
C ALA A 183 -7.26 -25.07 -5.66
N PRO A 184 -6.48 -25.20 -6.76
CA PRO A 184 -7.04 -25.22 -8.10
C PRO A 184 -7.99 -26.42 -8.25
N GLU A 185 -9.06 -26.23 -9.05
CA GLU A 185 -9.96 -27.33 -9.40
C GLU A 185 -9.18 -28.49 -10.04
N GLY A 186 -9.19 -29.66 -9.37
CA GLY A 186 -8.48 -30.85 -9.82
C GLY A 186 -7.25 -31.25 -9.00
N ALA A 187 -6.83 -30.48 -8.01
CA ALA A 187 -5.85 -30.92 -7.02
C ALA A 187 -6.57 -31.84 -6.01
N GLY A 188 -6.37 -33.15 -6.15
CA GLY A 188 -7.00 -34.17 -5.30
C GLY A 188 -6.73 -33.94 -3.81
N ASP A 189 -7.66 -34.39 -2.97
CA ASP A 189 -7.77 -34.31 -1.50
C ASP A 189 -6.51 -34.81 -0.75
N GLY A 190 -5.40 -34.06 -0.79
CA GLY A 190 -4.15 -34.63 -0.27
C GLY A 190 -3.26 -33.75 0.61
N ILE A 191 -3.56 -32.49 0.87
CA ILE A 191 -2.53 -31.62 1.52
C ILE A 191 -3.06 -30.77 2.70
N PHE A 192 -4.20 -31.02 3.28
CA PHE A 192 -4.57 -30.37 4.54
C PHE A 192 -4.45 -31.36 5.69
N GLY A 193 -3.20 -31.53 6.20
CA GLY A 193 -2.97 -32.15 7.49
C GLY A 193 -3.59 -31.29 8.59
N GLU A 194 -4.56 -31.84 9.30
CA GLU A 194 -5.05 -31.35 10.58
C GLU A 194 -3.87 -31.21 11.55
N SER A 195 -3.64 -30.02 12.07
CA SER A 195 -2.86 -29.84 13.28
C SER A 195 -3.81 -29.41 14.40
N SER A 196 -4.04 -30.36 15.27
CA SER A 196 -4.66 -30.23 16.58
C SER A 196 -3.93 -29.21 17.45
#